data_bb8d98073e093c8d227263f21ec8be21
#
_entry.id   bb8d98073e093c8d227263f21ec8be21
#
_cell.length_a   1.000
_cell.length_b   1.000
_cell.length_c   1.000
_cell.angle_alpha   90.00
_cell.angle_beta   90.00
_cell.angle_gamma   90.00
#
_symmetry.space_group_name_H-M   'P 1'
#
loop_
_entity.id
_entity.type
_entity.pdbx_description
1 polymer ?
#
loop_
_entity_poly.entity_id
_entity_poly.type
_entity_poly.pdbx_seq_one_letter_code
_entity_poly.pdbx_strand_id
1 'polypeptide(L)'
;MKKMIALLLAAMMVLSMAACASKTAETTTAAEPAAAETAADSDLAYIQDKGTLVIGITDFEPMDYKDADGNWIGFDADMAKAFAASLGVTAEFVEIDWDNKILELDSKTID
;
A
#
# COMPACT_ATOMS: atom_id res chain seq x y z
N MET A 1 -27.72 -27.85 42.70
CA MET A 1 -27.41 -26.83 41.70
C MET A 1 -25.91 -26.63 41.46
N LYS A 2 -25.05 -26.67 42.48
CA LYS A 2 -23.58 -26.50 42.29
C LYS A 2 -22.89 -27.65 41.50
N LYS A 3 -23.43 -28.88 41.58
CA LYS A 3 -22.86 -30.05 40.87
C LYS A 3 -23.22 -30.10 39.37
N MET A 4 -24.30 -29.47 38.96
CA MET A 4 -24.73 -29.40 37.56
C MET A 4 -23.93 -28.36 36.75
N ILE A 5 -23.50 -27.29 37.40
CA ILE A 5 -22.68 -26.24 36.78
C ILE A 5 -21.25 -26.75 36.47
N ALA A 6 -20.70 -27.58 37.37
CA ALA A 6 -19.38 -28.18 37.19
C ALA A 6 -19.33 -29.17 36.00
N LEU A 7 -20.43 -29.91 35.77
CA LEU A 7 -20.54 -30.85 34.65
C LEU A 7 -20.70 -30.14 33.29
N LEU A 8 -21.40 -29.00 33.25
CA LEU A 8 -21.56 -28.20 32.06
C LEU A 8 -20.24 -27.50 31.65
N LEU A 9 -19.42 -27.04 32.59
CA LEU A 9 -18.10 -26.47 32.34
C LEU A 9 -17.10 -27.53 31.85
N ALA A 10 -17.17 -28.75 32.31
CA ALA A 10 -16.31 -29.84 31.84
C ALA A 10 -16.66 -30.28 30.42
N ALA A 11 -17.94 -30.23 30.02
CA ALA A 11 -18.37 -30.56 28.64
C ALA A 11 -17.95 -29.53 27.60
N MET A 12 -17.82 -28.25 27.95
CA MET A 12 -17.35 -27.22 27.03
C MET A 12 -15.83 -27.27 26.75
N MET A 13 -15.02 -27.78 27.66
CA MET A 13 -13.57 -27.90 27.46
C MET A 13 -13.16 -29.09 26.57
N VAL A 14 -13.99 -30.09 26.40
CA VAL A 14 -13.67 -31.25 25.56
C VAL A 14 -13.97 -31.03 24.09
N LEU A 15 -14.79 -30.04 23.72
CA LEU A 15 -15.14 -29.75 22.33
C LEU A 15 -14.14 -28.85 21.60
N SER A 16 -13.18 -28.25 22.31
CA SER A 16 -12.20 -27.32 21.71
C SER A 16 -10.88 -27.96 21.24
N MET A 17 -10.70 -29.27 21.43
CA MET A 17 -9.46 -29.99 21.06
C MET A 17 -9.55 -30.81 19.76
N ALA A 18 -10.65 -30.79 19.04
CA ALA A 18 -10.85 -31.62 17.84
C ALA A 18 -10.59 -30.86 16.49
N ALA A 19 -10.05 -29.63 16.51
CA ALA A 19 -9.82 -28.85 15.29
C ALA A 19 -8.34 -28.68 14.90
N CYS A 20 -7.43 -29.48 15.42
CA CYS A 20 -6.01 -29.45 15.06
C CYS A 20 -5.48 -30.82 14.61
N ALA A 21 -6.05 -31.38 13.54
CA ALA A 21 -5.42 -32.50 12.84
C ALA A 21 -5.89 -32.57 11.36
N SER A 22 -5.28 -31.79 10.50
CA SER A 22 -5.04 -32.06 9.07
C SER A 22 -4.14 -30.95 8.53
N LYS A 23 -2.88 -31.19 8.57
CA LYS A 23 -1.94 -31.53 7.50
C LYS A 23 -2.05 -30.72 6.22
N THR A 24 -1.09 -29.92 5.93
CA THR A 24 -0.11 -30.03 4.84
C THR A 24 0.71 -28.74 4.80
N ALA A 25 2.03 -28.90 4.80
CA ALA A 25 2.99 -27.85 4.64
C ALA A 25 2.82 -27.19 3.27
N GLU A 26 2.53 -25.91 3.27
CA GLU A 26 3.01 -24.99 2.24
C GLU A 26 3.62 -23.80 2.98
N THR A 27 4.91 -23.67 2.76
CA THR A 27 5.68 -22.52 3.21
C THR A 27 5.19 -21.27 2.48
N THR A 28 4.15 -20.68 3.02
CA THR A 28 3.82 -19.29 2.65
C THR A 28 4.52 -18.44 3.66
N THR A 29 5.58 -17.78 3.24
CA THR A 29 6.19 -16.68 3.97
C THR A 29 5.06 -15.75 4.41
N ALA A 30 4.73 -15.78 5.70
CA ALA A 30 3.80 -14.84 6.28
C ALA A 30 4.40 -13.45 6.07
N ALA A 31 3.80 -12.67 5.20
CA ALA A 31 3.99 -11.25 5.20
C ALA A 31 3.65 -10.77 6.61
N GLU A 32 4.61 -10.18 7.29
CA GLU A 32 4.43 -9.47 8.54
C GLU A 32 3.24 -8.50 8.34
N PRO A 33 2.23 -8.49 9.21
CA PRO A 33 1.15 -7.53 9.06
C PRO A 33 1.78 -6.15 9.22
N ALA A 34 1.83 -5.41 8.12
CA ALA A 34 2.11 -3.99 8.15
C ALA A 34 1.20 -3.38 9.23
N ALA A 35 1.79 -2.70 10.21
CA ALA A 35 1.05 -2.00 11.24
C ALA A 35 -0.03 -1.19 10.54
N ALA A 36 -1.30 -1.39 10.93
CA ALA A 36 -2.40 -0.62 10.40
C ALA A 36 -2.17 0.84 10.83
N GLU A 37 -1.59 1.63 9.94
CA GLU A 37 -1.58 3.08 10.11
C GLU A 37 -3.03 3.53 10.24
N THR A 38 -3.30 4.37 11.23
CA THR A 38 -4.64 4.96 11.36
C THR A 38 -4.89 5.77 10.10
N ALA A 39 -6.08 5.68 9.53
CA ALA A 39 -6.41 6.30 8.23
C ALA A 39 -6.10 7.82 8.16
N ALA A 40 -5.91 8.48 9.30
CA ALA A 40 -5.55 9.89 9.40
C ALA A 40 -4.04 10.18 9.23
N ASP A 41 -3.18 9.15 9.40
CA ASP A 41 -1.71 9.28 9.31
C ASP A 41 -1.14 8.52 8.09
N SER A 42 -2.00 8.11 7.16
CA SER A 42 -1.56 7.39 5.96
C SER A 42 -1.04 8.36 4.89
N ASP A 43 -0.09 7.91 4.07
CA ASP A 43 0.39 8.66 2.91
C ASP A 43 -0.75 9.04 1.95
N LEU A 44 -1.74 8.15 1.82
CA LEU A 44 -2.94 8.44 1.03
C LEU A 44 -3.70 9.66 1.57
N ALA A 45 -3.93 9.73 2.88
CA ALA A 45 -4.61 10.88 3.48
C ALA A 45 -3.82 12.17 3.27
N TYR A 46 -2.50 12.11 3.41
CA TYR A 46 -1.60 13.23 3.15
C TYR A 46 -1.71 13.73 1.70
N ILE A 47 -1.66 12.83 0.72
CA ILE A 47 -1.76 13.15 -0.71
C ILE A 47 -3.14 13.74 -1.03
N GLN A 48 -4.22 13.18 -0.49
CA GLN A 48 -5.58 13.66 -0.71
C GLN A 48 -5.81 15.04 -0.09
N ASP A 49 -5.28 15.29 1.10
CA ASP A 49 -5.36 16.60 1.76
C ASP A 49 -4.57 17.67 1.00
N LYS A 50 -3.40 17.31 0.47
CA LYS A 50 -2.58 18.16 -0.39
C LYS A 50 -3.23 18.43 -1.75
N GLY A 51 -4.03 17.50 -2.27
CA GLY A 51 -4.72 17.60 -3.56
C GLY A 51 -3.84 17.29 -4.77
N THR A 52 -2.58 16.93 -4.56
CA THR A 52 -1.61 16.59 -5.62
C THR A 52 -0.82 15.35 -5.26
N LEU A 53 -0.50 14.54 -6.27
CA LEU A 53 0.49 13.47 -6.21
C LEU A 53 1.73 13.95 -6.96
N VAL A 54 2.84 14.16 -6.27
CA VAL A 54 4.11 14.59 -6.85
C VAL A 54 4.91 13.36 -7.26
N ILE A 55 5.13 13.22 -8.56
CA ILE A 55 5.70 12.03 -9.17
C ILE A 55 7.10 12.34 -9.70
N GLY A 56 8.09 11.64 -9.16
CA GLY A 56 9.44 11.66 -9.70
C GLY A 56 9.47 10.94 -11.05
N ILE A 57 10.01 11.61 -12.06
CA ILE A 57 10.04 11.09 -13.43
C ILE A 57 11.43 11.34 -14.05
N THR A 58 11.82 10.50 -15.00
CA THR A 58 13.05 10.65 -15.78
C THR A 58 12.72 10.64 -17.27
N ASP A 59 13.60 11.13 -18.11
CA ASP A 59 13.43 11.07 -19.56
C ASP A 59 13.83 9.67 -20.07
N PHE A 60 12.85 8.88 -20.46
CA PHE A 60 13.02 7.51 -20.95
C PHE A 60 12.00 7.17 -22.05
N GLU A 61 12.21 7.67 -23.26
CA GLU A 61 11.32 7.42 -24.40
C GLU A 61 11.28 5.92 -24.79
N PRO A 62 10.11 5.33 -25.06
CA PRO A 62 8.77 5.93 -25.19
C PRO A 62 7.94 5.87 -23.90
N MET A 63 8.51 5.48 -22.78
CA MET A 63 7.79 5.28 -21.53
C MET A 63 7.44 6.61 -20.86
N ASP A 64 8.40 7.50 -20.74
CA ASP A 64 8.26 8.87 -20.23
C ASP A 64 9.21 9.80 -20.97
N TYR A 65 8.67 10.84 -21.52
CA TYR A 65 9.45 11.88 -22.23
C TYR A 65 8.63 13.15 -22.37
N LYS A 66 9.27 14.23 -22.80
CA LYS A 66 8.59 15.50 -23.02
C LYS A 66 8.20 15.69 -24.48
N ASP A 67 6.97 16.15 -24.69
CA ASP A 67 6.54 16.61 -26.02
C ASP A 67 7.18 17.97 -26.40
N ALA A 68 6.82 18.48 -27.58
CA ALA A 68 7.35 19.76 -28.08
C ALA A 68 6.94 20.97 -27.21
N ASP A 69 5.87 20.83 -26.43
CA ASP A 69 5.35 21.86 -25.52
C ASP A 69 5.91 21.71 -24.09
N GLY A 70 6.72 20.68 -23.86
CA GLY A 70 7.34 20.40 -22.56
C GLY A 70 6.49 19.61 -21.61
N ASN A 71 5.37 19.02 -22.05
CA ASN A 71 4.52 18.19 -21.21
C ASN A 71 5.05 16.76 -21.14
N TRP A 72 4.98 16.16 -19.97
CA TRP A 72 5.29 14.76 -19.81
C TRP A 72 4.22 13.88 -20.45
N ILE A 73 4.66 13.02 -21.37
CA ILE A 73 3.86 12.06 -22.11
C ILE A 73 4.54 10.69 -22.13
N GLY A 74 3.84 9.68 -22.64
CA GLY A 74 4.30 8.30 -22.70
C GLY A 74 3.48 7.41 -21.78
N PHE A 75 3.78 6.12 -21.84
CA PHE A 75 2.97 5.11 -21.13
C PHE A 75 2.97 5.33 -19.61
N ASP A 76 4.15 5.53 -19.01
CA ASP A 76 4.27 5.67 -17.56
C ASP A 76 3.70 7.02 -17.09
N ALA A 77 3.92 8.10 -17.86
CA ALA A 77 3.32 9.40 -17.57
C ALA A 77 1.78 9.34 -17.60
N ASP A 78 1.19 8.62 -18.56
CA ASP A 78 -0.26 8.48 -18.66
C ASP A 78 -0.83 7.58 -17.56
N MET A 79 -0.13 6.51 -17.19
CA MET A 79 -0.47 5.66 -16.05
C MET A 79 -0.43 6.45 -14.73
N ALA A 80 0.59 7.27 -14.53
CA ALA A 80 0.72 8.11 -13.36
C ALA A 80 -0.43 9.12 -13.23
N LYS A 81 -0.82 9.76 -14.35
CA LYS A 81 -2.00 10.65 -14.41
C LYS A 81 -3.29 9.91 -14.07
N ALA A 82 -3.48 8.71 -14.63
CA ALA A 82 -4.66 7.89 -14.36
C ALA A 82 -4.72 7.45 -12.88
N PHE A 83 -3.57 7.10 -12.31
CA PHE A 83 -3.47 6.73 -10.89
C PHE A 83 -3.82 7.92 -9.98
N ALA A 84 -3.22 9.09 -10.19
CA ALA A 84 -3.56 10.29 -9.43
C ALA A 84 -5.05 10.63 -9.52
N ALA A 85 -5.63 10.56 -10.71
CA ALA A 85 -7.07 10.77 -10.90
C ALA A 85 -7.93 9.76 -10.12
N SER A 86 -7.50 8.50 -10.02
CA SER A 86 -8.21 7.48 -9.23
C SER A 86 -8.21 7.75 -7.74
N LEU A 87 -7.22 8.49 -7.24
CA LEU A 87 -7.13 8.96 -5.85
C LEU A 87 -7.90 10.28 -5.62
N GLY A 88 -8.42 10.89 -6.68
CA GLY A 88 -9.10 12.17 -6.63
C GLY A 88 -8.17 13.38 -6.54
N VAL A 89 -6.92 13.25 -6.97
CA VAL A 89 -5.88 14.29 -6.94
C VAL A 89 -5.29 14.55 -8.32
N THR A 90 -4.51 15.62 -8.46
CA THR A 90 -3.82 15.98 -9.69
C THR A 90 -2.39 15.42 -9.68
N ALA A 91 -1.94 14.86 -10.81
CA ALA A 91 -0.55 14.47 -11.00
C ALA A 91 0.32 15.71 -11.23
N GLU A 92 1.41 15.82 -10.50
CA GLU A 92 2.48 16.80 -10.70
C GLU A 92 3.79 16.05 -10.96
N PHE A 93 4.52 16.40 -12.02
CA PHE A 93 5.74 15.70 -12.40
C PHE A 93 6.97 16.55 -12.05
N VAL A 94 7.92 15.91 -11.37
CA VAL A 94 9.22 16.47 -11.05
C VAL A 94 10.30 15.60 -11.69
N GLU A 95 11.10 16.17 -12.58
CA GLU A 95 12.23 15.47 -13.16
C GLU A 95 13.30 15.27 -12.08
N ILE A 96 13.69 14.01 -11.87
CA ILE A 96 14.67 13.62 -10.84
C ILE A 96 15.88 12.93 -11.47
N ASP A 97 16.98 12.94 -10.76
CA ASP A 97 18.08 12.01 -11.02
C ASP A 97 17.72 10.63 -10.45
N TRP A 98 17.78 9.61 -11.30
CA TRP A 98 17.43 8.24 -10.90
C TRP A 98 18.24 7.72 -9.73
N ASP A 99 19.48 8.11 -9.59
CA ASP A 99 20.34 7.70 -8.48
C ASP A 99 19.88 8.31 -7.15
N ASN A 100 19.18 9.43 -7.19
CA ASN A 100 18.67 10.15 -6.02
C ASN A 100 17.21 9.84 -5.66
N LYS A 101 16.53 8.96 -6.40
CA LYS A 101 15.08 8.66 -6.21
C LYS A 101 14.66 8.36 -4.78
N ILE A 102 15.49 7.63 -4.04
CA ILE A 102 15.18 7.29 -2.64
C ILE A 102 15.32 8.52 -1.74
N LEU A 103 16.35 9.33 -1.96
CA LEU A 103 16.54 10.56 -1.21
C LEU A 103 15.40 11.56 -1.46
N GLU A 104 14.96 11.68 -2.71
CA GLU A 104 13.83 12.54 -3.08
C GLU A 104 12.52 12.08 -2.41
N LEU A 105 12.29 10.76 -2.35
CA LEU A 105 11.14 10.18 -1.67
C LEU A 105 11.23 10.39 -0.14
N ASP A 106 12.36 10.09 0.48
CA ASP A 106 12.55 10.22 1.93
C ASP A 106 12.44 11.68 2.40
N SER A 107 12.91 12.62 1.59
CA SER A 107 12.80 14.06 1.86
C SER A 107 11.41 14.64 1.55
N LYS A 108 10.49 13.83 1.02
CA LYS A 108 9.17 14.25 0.57
C LYS A 108 9.17 15.36 -0.50
N THR A 109 10.20 15.39 -1.32
CA THR A 109 10.24 16.18 -2.56
C THR A 109 9.29 15.58 -3.60
N ILE A 110 9.19 14.26 -3.58
CA ILE A 110 8.19 13.46 -4.32
C ILE A 110 7.43 12.56 -3.34
N ASP A 111 6.28 12.02 -3.77
CA ASP A 111 5.38 11.18 -2.96
C ASP A 111 5.53 9.67 -3.19
#